data_124d04034b2baf55f57dbc6ffc1ef00d
#
_entry.id   124d04034b2baf55f57dbc6ffc1ef00d
#
_cell.length_a   1.000
_cell.length_b   1.000
_cell.length_c   1.000
_cell.angle_alpha   90.00
_cell.angle_beta   90.00
_cell.angle_gamma   90.00
#
_symmetry.space_group_name_H-M   'P 1'
#
loop_
_entity.id
_entity.type
_entity.pdbx_description
1 polymer ?
#
loop_
_entity_poly.entity_id
_entity_poly.type
_entity_poly.pdbx_seq_one_letter_code
_entity_poly.pdbx_strand_id
1 'polypeptide(L)' 'MRWFLTTSFEFVEYPKWTFDEFDVALDTAHKLTHSVGNIYLWRETKGKPIKWMKVTK' A
#
# COMPACT_ATOMS: atom_id res chain seq x y z
N MET A 1 0.12 -11.49 8.43
CA MET A 1 0.88 -10.65 7.52
C MET A 1 0.02 -9.48 7.07
N ARG A 2 0.58 -8.29 7.07
CA ARG A 2 -0.18 -7.10 6.72
C ARG A 2 0.33 -6.42 5.48
N TRP A 3 -0.56 -5.71 4.81
CA TRP A 3 -0.26 -4.91 3.64
C TRP A 3 -0.70 -3.48 3.91
N PHE A 4 0.11 -2.53 3.46
CA PHE A 4 -0.17 -1.11 3.66
C PHE A 4 -0.15 -0.37 2.34
N LEU A 5 -0.96 0.69 2.24
CA LEU A 5 -0.94 1.57 1.09
C LEU A 5 -0.56 2.96 1.54
N THR A 6 0.33 3.60 0.80
CA THR A 6 0.71 4.98 1.05
C THR A 6 0.67 5.78 -0.24
N THR A 7 0.48 7.08 -0.12
CA THR A 7 0.53 7.97 -1.28
C THR A 7 1.93 8.53 -1.49
N SER A 8 2.79 8.47 -0.48
CA SER A 8 4.14 8.98 -0.59
C SER A 8 5.12 7.84 -0.87
N PHE A 9 6.24 8.21 -1.48
CA PHE A 9 7.30 7.27 -1.80
C PHE A 9 7.85 6.58 -0.55
N GLU A 10 7.88 7.28 0.56
CA GLU A 10 8.39 6.76 1.81
C GLU A 10 7.25 6.25 2.69
N PHE A 11 7.54 5.22 3.48
CA PHE A 11 6.56 4.66 4.38
C PHE A 11 6.21 5.66 5.48
N VAL A 12 4.89 5.74 5.79
CA VAL A 12 4.42 6.56 6.91
C VAL A 12 4.16 5.66 8.09
N GLU A 13 4.45 6.13 9.30
CA GLU A 13 4.38 5.31 10.50
C GLU A 13 2.98 4.75 10.78
N TYR A 14 1.95 5.54 10.50
CA TYR A 14 0.57 5.10 10.70
C TYR A 14 -0.18 5.19 9.38
N PRO A 15 -0.02 4.19 8.51
CA PRO A 15 -0.66 4.26 7.20
C PRO A 15 -2.18 4.21 7.35
N LYS A 16 -2.84 5.01 6.53
CA LYS A 16 -4.29 5.12 6.56
C LYS A 16 -4.97 3.84 6.11
N TRP A 17 -4.35 3.12 5.20
CA TRP A 17 -4.93 1.89 4.63
C TRP A 17 -4.09 0.69 5.03
N THR A 18 -4.74 -0.26 5.73
CA THR A 18 -4.10 -1.47 6.20
C THR A 18 -4.99 -2.66 5.86
N PHE A 19 -4.40 -3.71 5.35
CA PHE A 19 -5.15 -4.90 4.91
C PHE A 19 -4.45 -6.17 5.35
N ASP A 20 -5.23 -7.23 5.57
CA ASP A 20 -4.69 -8.54 5.88
C ASP A 20 -4.42 -9.37 4.64
N GLU A 21 -5.08 -9.05 3.53
CA GLU A 21 -4.96 -9.82 2.30
C GLU A 21 -4.44 -8.98 1.14
N PHE A 22 -3.54 -9.57 0.37
CA PHE A 22 -2.92 -8.91 -0.76
C PHE A 22 -3.94 -8.50 -1.82
N ASP A 23 -4.87 -9.40 -2.15
CA ASP A 23 -5.86 -9.13 -3.20
C ASP A 23 -6.69 -7.90 -2.90
N VAL A 24 -7.11 -7.77 -1.65
CA VAL A 24 -7.91 -6.62 -1.22
C VAL A 24 -7.08 -5.34 -1.28
N ALA A 25 -5.83 -5.42 -0.83
CA ALA A 25 -4.94 -4.27 -0.86
C ALA A 25 -4.70 -3.82 -2.29
N LEU A 26 -4.44 -4.75 -3.19
CA LEU A 26 -4.17 -4.42 -4.59
C LEU A 26 -5.39 -3.81 -5.27
N ASP A 27 -6.55 -4.38 -5.05
CA ASP A 27 -7.80 -3.87 -5.63
C ASP A 27 -8.07 -2.44 -5.15
N THR A 28 -7.89 -2.21 -3.85
CA THR A 28 -8.07 -0.88 -3.28
C THR A 28 -7.07 0.10 -3.85
N ALA A 29 -5.81 -0.34 -4.03
CA ALA A 29 -4.78 0.51 -4.61
C ALA A 29 -5.16 0.95 -6.02
N HIS A 30 -5.65 0.03 -6.85
CA HIS A 30 -6.08 0.39 -8.21
C HIS A 30 -7.21 1.41 -8.21
N LYS A 31 -8.16 1.26 -7.30
CA LYS A 31 -9.26 2.22 -7.19
C LYS A 31 -8.77 3.58 -6.74
N LEU A 32 -7.83 3.61 -5.81
CA LEU A 32 -7.29 4.86 -5.29
C LEU A 32 -6.47 5.63 -6.32
N THR A 33 -5.85 4.95 -7.27
CA THR A 33 -5.05 5.64 -8.29
C THR A 33 -5.88 6.61 -9.12
N HIS A 34 -7.19 6.38 -9.22
CA HIS A 34 -8.08 7.29 -9.95
C HIS A 34 -8.28 8.62 -9.23
N SER A 35 -8.10 8.63 -7.92
CA SER A 35 -8.30 9.83 -7.11
C SER A 35 -7.00 10.50 -6.72
N VAL A 36 -6.01 9.73 -6.32
CA VAL A 36 -4.77 10.28 -5.73
C VAL A 36 -3.52 10.01 -6.56
N GLY A 37 -3.64 9.31 -7.66
CA GLY A 37 -2.50 9.04 -8.52
C GLY A 37 -1.73 7.80 -8.09
N ASN A 38 -0.41 7.92 -7.97
CA ASN A 38 0.42 6.78 -7.62
C ASN A 38 0.19 6.32 -6.19
N ILE A 39 0.08 5.00 -6.02
CA ILE A 39 -0.06 4.37 -4.71
C ILE A 39 1.11 3.39 -4.55
N TYR A 40 1.69 3.37 -3.36
CA TYR A 40 2.77 2.44 -3.03
C TYR A 40 2.22 1.36 -2.11
N LEU A 41 2.45 0.11 -2.50
CA LEU A 41 2.01 -1.05 -1.73
C LEU A 41 3.18 -1.60 -0.95
N TRP A 42 3.00 -1.74 0.36
CA TRP A 42 4.01 -2.21 1.28
C TRP A 42 3.57 -3.52 1.92
N ARG A 43 4.53 -4.38 2.19
CA ARG A 43 4.30 -5.62 2.90
C ARG A 43 5.02 -5.57 4.24
N GLU A 44 4.31 -5.96 5.31
CA GLU A 44 4.96 -6.11 6.60
C GLU A 44 5.70 -7.44 6.64
N THR A 45 6.99 -7.38 6.90
CA THR A 45 7.82 -8.58 7.02
C THR A 45 8.67 -8.43 8.27
N LYS A 46 8.47 -9.33 9.23
CA LYS A 46 9.20 -9.31 10.50
C LYS A 46 9.11 -7.95 11.20
N GLY A 47 7.92 -7.36 11.18
CA GLY A 47 7.69 -6.07 11.83
C GLY A 47 8.20 -4.86 11.07
N LYS A 48 8.72 -5.05 9.86
CA LYS A 48 9.24 -3.96 9.05
C LYS A 48 8.46 -3.85 7.74
N PRO A 49 8.13 -2.62 7.30
CA PRO A 49 7.49 -2.45 6.01
C PRO A 49 8.53 -2.54 4.89
N ILE A 50 8.22 -3.33 3.89
CA ILE A 50 9.06 -3.46 2.71
C ILE A 50 8.24 -3.04 1.51
N LYS A 51 8.77 -2.13 0.71
CA LYS A 51 8.09 -1.67 -0.49
C LYS A 51 7.94 -2.83 -1.45
N TRP A 52 6.70 -3.19 -1.74
CA TRP A 52 6.41 -4.34 -2.58
C TRP A 52 6.25 -3.95 -4.04
N MET A 53 5.45 -2.94 -4.31
CA MET A 53 5.25 -2.49 -5.67
C MET A 53 4.64 -1.09 -5.69
N LYS A 54 4.77 -0.43 -6.83
CA LYS A 54 4.12 0.85 -7.10
C LYS A 54 2.93 0.56 -8.00
N VAL A 55 1.77 1.05 -7.60
CA VAL A 55 0.56 0.91 -8.41
C VAL A 55 0.28 2.24 -9.08
N THR A 56 0.24 2.23 -10.39
CA THR A 56 -0.02 3.45 -11.17
C THR A 56 -1.36 3.36 -11.89
N LYS A 57 -1.86 4.52 -12.20
CA LYS A 57 -3.10 4.65 -12.95
C LYS A 57 -2.97 4.11 -14.36
#